data_76c05d29b8adb6ebcc5a1f7e253a459d
#
_entry.id   76c05d29b8adb6ebcc5a1f7e253a459d
#
_cell.length_a   1.000
_cell.length_b   1.000
_cell.length_c   1.000
_cell.angle_alpha   90.00
_cell.angle_beta   90.00
_cell.angle_gamma   90.00
#
_symmetry.space_group_name_H-M   'P 1'
#
loop_
_entity.id
_entity.type
_entity.pdbx_description
1 polymer ?
#
loop_
_entity_poly.entity_id
_entity_poly.type
_entity_poly.pdbx_seq_one_letter_code
_entity_poly.pdbx_strand_id
1 'polypeptide(L)'
;MNKLKYILKCIRTLDYKNMIKIAKKIAKKEHKITLFILIDMIYCGFKYGAGYYDYQEFEFYLLNNDERKTYLTRTKNNMIIRKYNNKDDFYLLDDKVLFNEKFNDYIKRDYLKVDNFDDFKKFTEKHNEFIAKPIDGEGGKGVMKYEVDGNVQELYKVITGLKQNLVEEVIKQHDEINKLYDGSVNTLRLFTFFDGNNAYVLNSVFKIGNGGCTDNFSSGSMYTFVNDRGIVIVPAIDQADNVYEEHPITYKKIIGFKVPLYKDACDMVIEAAKLVPTIKYIGWDVAITNDGPVIIEGNSFPGVFQPKPSLSKEHTGLIPKYKEYMDIDL
;
A
#
# COMPACT_ATOMS: atom_id res chain seq x y z
N MET A 1 -19.52 10.68 19.51
CA MET A 1 -18.70 11.80 20.03
C MET A 1 -19.19 13.09 19.39
N ASN A 2 -19.50 14.14 20.16
CA ASN A 2 -20.09 15.38 19.65
C ASN A 2 -19.10 16.04 18.68
N LYS A 3 -19.56 16.51 17.49
CA LYS A 3 -18.74 17.11 16.40
C LYS A 3 -17.77 18.18 16.93
N LEU A 4 -18.23 18.98 17.93
CA LEU A 4 -17.41 20.01 18.58
C LEU A 4 -16.23 19.41 19.40
N LYS A 5 -16.45 18.31 20.13
CA LYS A 5 -15.39 17.61 20.89
C LYS A 5 -14.34 16.99 19.96
N TYR A 6 -14.79 16.49 18.80
CA TYR A 6 -13.88 15.98 17.77
C TYR A 6 -12.99 17.09 17.20
N ILE A 7 -13.60 18.22 16.82
CA ILE A 7 -12.88 19.40 16.30
C ILE A 7 -11.85 19.91 17.32
N LEU A 8 -12.22 20.05 18.59
CA LEU A 8 -11.33 20.50 19.66
C LEU A 8 -10.17 19.50 19.88
N LYS A 9 -10.44 18.20 19.77
CA LYS A 9 -9.38 17.18 19.83
C LYS A 9 -8.41 17.33 18.64
N CYS A 10 -8.91 17.46 17.42
CA CYS A 10 -8.08 17.66 16.23
C CYS A 10 -7.20 18.90 16.35
N ILE A 11 -7.77 20.03 16.82
CA ILE A 11 -7.01 21.27 17.02
C ILE A 11 -5.89 21.09 18.06
N ARG A 12 -6.14 20.34 19.15
CA ARG A 12 -5.13 20.10 20.20
C ARG A 12 -4.01 19.15 19.79
N THR A 13 -4.29 18.23 18.87
CA THR A 13 -3.32 17.21 18.38
C THR A 13 -2.63 17.62 17.09
N LEU A 14 -2.93 18.80 16.54
CA LEU A 14 -2.37 19.28 15.29
C LEU A 14 -0.89 19.65 15.47
N ASP A 15 -0.02 19.10 14.62
CA ASP A 15 1.37 19.55 14.54
C ASP A 15 1.45 20.85 13.72
N TYR A 16 1.24 21.97 14.42
CA TYR A 16 1.25 23.30 13.80
C TYR A 16 2.59 23.65 13.16
N LYS A 17 3.71 23.15 13.71
CA LYS A 17 5.05 23.43 13.16
C LYS A 17 5.19 22.79 11.77
N ASN A 18 4.78 21.53 11.64
CA ASN A 18 4.83 20.82 10.37
C ASN A 18 3.82 21.38 9.37
N MET A 19 2.61 21.72 9.81
CA MET A 19 1.60 22.37 8.96
C MET A 19 2.12 23.69 8.37
N ILE A 20 2.74 24.55 9.17
CA ILE A 20 3.33 25.83 8.71
C ILE A 20 4.50 25.56 7.75
N LYS A 21 5.35 24.57 8.04
CA LYS A 21 6.46 24.17 7.16
C LYS A 21 5.96 23.75 5.78
N ILE A 22 4.93 22.92 5.73
CA ILE A 22 4.29 22.45 4.49
C ILE A 22 3.66 23.65 3.74
N ALA A 23 2.93 24.52 4.44
CA ALA A 23 2.33 25.69 3.82
C ALA A 23 3.38 26.63 3.20
N LYS A 24 4.52 26.84 3.86
CA LYS A 24 5.65 27.61 3.31
C LYS A 24 6.25 26.94 2.07
N LYS A 25 6.41 25.59 2.07
CA LYS A 25 6.92 24.83 0.91
C LYS A 25 5.98 25.02 -0.29
N ILE A 26 4.67 24.84 -0.09
CA ILE A 26 3.66 25.02 -1.14
C ILE A 26 3.62 26.48 -1.63
N ALA A 27 3.58 27.45 -0.72
CA ALA A 27 3.54 28.87 -1.05
C ALA A 27 4.74 29.30 -1.92
N LYS A 28 5.94 28.76 -1.61
CA LYS A 28 7.14 28.99 -2.42
C LYS A 28 7.02 28.36 -3.81
N LYS A 29 6.53 27.09 -3.89
CA LYS A 29 6.35 26.37 -5.16
C LYS A 29 5.35 27.07 -6.07
N GLU A 30 4.23 27.52 -5.51
CA GLU A 30 3.09 28.07 -6.23
C GLU A 30 3.12 29.62 -6.33
N HIS A 31 4.20 30.28 -5.89
CA HIS A 31 4.32 31.75 -5.85
C HIS A 31 3.13 32.44 -5.15
N LYS A 32 2.62 31.82 -4.08
CA LYS A 32 1.48 32.30 -3.29
C LYS A 32 1.91 32.78 -1.90
N ILE A 33 1.05 33.54 -1.23
CA ILE A 33 1.28 34.00 0.15
C ILE A 33 1.00 32.85 1.13
N THR A 34 1.93 32.53 2.03
CA THR A 34 1.80 31.45 3.01
C THR A 34 0.51 31.52 3.83
N LEU A 35 0.07 32.73 4.20
CA LEU A 35 -1.16 32.90 4.99
C LEU A 35 -2.39 32.39 4.22
N PHE A 36 -2.52 32.64 2.93
CA PHE A 36 -3.63 32.14 2.12
C PHE A 36 -3.62 30.62 2.01
N ILE A 37 -2.43 30.00 1.86
CA ILE A 37 -2.31 28.54 1.88
C ILE A 37 -2.74 27.98 3.25
N LEU A 38 -2.35 28.59 4.35
CA LEU A 38 -2.77 28.16 5.69
C LEU A 38 -4.28 28.24 5.91
N ILE A 39 -4.89 29.33 5.47
CA ILE A 39 -6.37 29.54 5.56
C ILE A 39 -7.08 28.48 4.72
N ASP A 40 -6.64 28.25 3.47
CA ASP A 40 -7.23 27.24 2.58
C ASP A 40 -7.02 25.82 3.11
N MET A 41 -5.85 25.52 3.70
CA MET A 41 -5.55 24.24 4.31
C MET A 41 -6.50 23.96 5.50
N ILE A 42 -6.74 24.96 6.36
CA ILE A 42 -7.69 24.87 7.48
C ILE A 42 -9.13 24.67 6.94
N TYR A 43 -9.53 25.46 5.93
CA TYR A 43 -10.83 25.33 5.28
C TYR A 43 -11.03 23.92 4.70
N CYS A 44 -10.04 23.37 4.00
CA CYS A 44 -10.08 22.02 3.45
C CYS A 44 -10.16 20.93 4.54
N GLY A 45 -9.49 21.15 5.67
CA GLY A 45 -9.59 20.26 6.84
C GLY A 45 -11.01 20.16 7.36
N PHE A 46 -11.71 21.29 7.51
CA PHE A 46 -13.08 21.33 8.02
C PHE A 46 -14.13 20.88 6.98
N LYS A 47 -13.98 21.28 5.73
CA LYS A 47 -15.01 21.07 4.69
C LYS A 47 -14.90 19.72 4.02
N TYR A 48 -13.68 19.25 3.74
CA TYR A 48 -13.43 18.04 2.97
C TYR A 48 -12.79 16.92 3.79
N GLY A 49 -12.47 17.18 5.07
CA GLY A 49 -11.71 16.24 5.90
C GLY A 49 -10.27 16.05 5.44
N ALA A 50 -9.73 17.01 4.67
CA ALA A 50 -8.37 16.97 4.16
C ALA A 50 -7.41 17.56 5.19
N GLY A 51 -6.68 16.72 5.92
CA GLY A 51 -5.59 17.18 6.78
C GLY A 51 -4.45 17.81 5.96
N TYR A 52 -3.50 18.45 6.62
CA TYR A 52 -2.41 19.14 5.94
C TYR A 52 -1.52 18.20 5.09
N TYR A 53 -1.44 16.92 5.46
CA TYR A 53 -0.81 15.89 4.62
C TYR A 53 -1.61 15.59 3.36
N ASP A 54 -2.95 15.40 3.47
CA ASP A 54 -3.81 15.20 2.30
C ASP A 54 -3.78 16.43 1.38
N TYR A 55 -3.77 17.64 1.98
CA TYR A 55 -3.71 18.89 1.24
C TYR A 55 -2.43 19.01 0.40
N GLN A 56 -1.28 18.56 0.94
CA GLN A 56 -0.02 18.53 0.21
C GLN A 56 0.01 17.38 -0.80
N GLU A 57 -0.27 16.16 -0.36
CA GLU A 57 -0.09 14.94 -1.16
C GLU A 57 -1.02 14.90 -2.37
N PHE A 58 -2.28 15.36 -2.19
CA PHE A 58 -3.26 15.40 -3.28
C PHE A 58 -3.40 16.79 -3.90
N GLU A 59 -2.45 17.68 -3.65
CA GLU A 59 -2.33 19.00 -4.26
C GLU A 59 -3.63 19.81 -4.23
N PHE A 60 -4.35 19.82 -3.09
CA PHE A 60 -5.62 20.52 -2.93
C PHE A 60 -5.56 22.00 -3.30
N TYR A 61 -4.36 22.61 -3.26
CA TYR A 61 -4.11 23.98 -3.67
C TYR A 61 -4.23 24.23 -5.18
N LEU A 62 -4.29 23.16 -6.01
CA LEU A 62 -4.54 23.22 -7.45
C LEU A 62 -6.02 22.98 -7.81
N LEU A 63 -6.83 22.51 -6.85
CA LEU A 63 -8.19 22.04 -7.08
C LEU A 63 -9.22 23.11 -6.73
N ASN A 64 -10.29 23.20 -7.54
CA ASN A 64 -11.48 23.95 -7.20
C ASN A 64 -12.39 23.19 -6.20
N ASN A 65 -13.47 23.82 -5.75
CA ASN A 65 -14.35 23.26 -4.73
C ASN A 65 -15.06 21.96 -5.15
N ASP A 66 -15.41 21.80 -6.41
CA ASP A 66 -16.11 20.61 -6.90
C ASP A 66 -15.13 19.45 -7.11
N GLU A 67 -13.94 19.74 -7.63
CA GLU A 67 -12.85 18.78 -7.75
C GLU A 67 -12.45 18.23 -6.37
N ARG A 68 -12.27 19.09 -5.35
CA ARG A 68 -11.93 18.71 -3.96
C ARG A 68 -12.92 17.71 -3.35
N LYS A 69 -14.20 17.79 -3.70
CA LYS A 69 -15.23 16.84 -3.21
C LYS A 69 -14.99 15.42 -3.71
N THR A 70 -14.36 15.26 -4.86
CA THR A 70 -14.11 13.96 -5.48
C THR A 70 -12.95 13.21 -4.83
N TYR A 71 -12.11 13.89 -4.06
CA TYR A 71 -10.91 13.29 -3.48
C TYR A 71 -11.20 12.50 -2.20
N LEU A 72 -10.69 11.27 -2.16
CA LEU A 72 -10.71 10.41 -0.99
C LEU A 72 -9.60 10.88 -0.03
N THR A 73 -9.99 11.53 1.08
CA THR A 73 -9.05 11.93 2.13
C THR A 73 -8.87 10.82 3.15
N ARG A 74 -7.80 10.87 3.95
CA ARG A 74 -7.59 9.90 5.06
C ARG A 74 -8.77 9.87 6.02
N THR A 75 -9.39 11.01 6.29
CA THR A 75 -10.60 11.09 7.13
C THR A 75 -11.76 10.30 6.52
N LYS A 76 -12.01 10.49 5.22
CA LYS A 76 -13.09 9.78 4.50
C LYS A 76 -12.78 8.28 4.38
N ASN A 77 -11.52 7.92 4.09
CA ASN A 77 -11.08 6.53 4.07
C ASN A 77 -11.33 5.83 5.41
N ASN A 78 -10.99 6.50 6.53
CA ASN A 78 -11.28 5.97 7.87
C ASN A 78 -12.78 5.80 8.13
N MET A 79 -13.64 6.63 7.53
CA MET A 79 -15.10 6.46 7.62
C MET A 79 -15.55 5.22 6.84
N ILE A 80 -15.02 4.98 5.64
CA ILE A 80 -15.26 3.76 4.84
C ILE A 80 -14.85 2.52 5.64
N ILE A 81 -13.61 2.49 6.15
CA ILE A 81 -13.10 1.35 6.93
C ILE A 81 -14.02 1.05 8.11
N ARG A 82 -14.40 2.08 8.89
CA ARG A 82 -15.28 1.90 10.05
C ARG A 82 -16.70 1.46 9.69
N LYS A 83 -17.19 1.80 8.51
CA LYS A 83 -18.53 1.41 8.05
C LYS A 83 -18.55 -0.05 7.57
N TYR A 84 -17.48 -0.49 6.91
CA TYR A 84 -17.49 -1.72 6.15
C TYR A 84 -16.60 -2.84 6.71
N ASN A 85 -15.62 -2.52 7.55
CA ASN A 85 -14.73 -3.53 8.12
C ASN A 85 -15.05 -3.77 9.59
N ASN A 86 -15.30 -5.03 9.96
CA ASN A 86 -15.41 -5.43 11.33
C ASN A 86 -14.03 -5.46 11.99
N LYS A 87 -13.81 -4.58 12.96
CA LYS A 87 -12.52 -4.45 13.63
C LYS A 87 -12.11 -5.72 14.40
N ASP A 88 -13.08 -6.46 14.90
CA ASP A 88 -12.81 -7.66 15.70
C ASP A 88 -12.22 -8.80 14.86
N ASP A 89 -12.29 -8.70 13.53
CA ASP A 89 -11.78 -9.70 12.58
C ASP A 89 -10.45 -9.28 11.92
N PHE A 90 -9.89 -8.11 12.25
CA PHE A 90 -8.65 -7.61 11.63
C PHE A 90 -7.47 -8.56 11.81
N TYR A 91 -7.44 -9.34 12.90
CA TYR A 91 -6.42 -10.35 13.15
C TYR A 91 -6.30 -11.38 12.01
N LEU A 92 -7.35 -11.61 11.22
CA LEU A 92 -7.32 -12.53 10.07
C LEU A 92 -6.38 -12.04 8.94
N LEU A 93 -6.09 -10.74 8.90
CA LEU A 93 -5.18 -10.15 7.94
C LEU A 93 -3.87 -9.66 8.60
N ASP A 94 -3.93 -9.29 9.88
CA ASP A 94 -2.80 -8.67 10.60
C ASP A 94 -1.82 -9.73 11.15
N ASP A 95 -2.31 -10.92 11.59
CA ASP A 95 -1.47 -12.06 11.96
C ASP A 95 -1.03 -12.82 10.70
N LYS A 96 0.26 -12.77 10.40
CA LYS A 96 0.82 -13.33 9.15
C LYS A 96 0.74 -14.86 9.08
N VAL A 97 0.69 -15.56 10.23
CA VAL A 97 0.54 -17.04 10.25
C VAL A 97 -0.90 -17.38 9.90
N LEU A 98 -1.87 -16.77 10.57
CA LEU A 98 -3.29 -16.96 10.27
C LEU A 98 -3.65 -16.53 8.84
N PHE A 99 -3.01 -15.44 8.38
CA PHE A 99 -3.15 -15.01 6.98
C PHE A 99 -2.67 -16.10 6.02
N ASN A 100 -1.45 -16.62 6.22
CA ASN A 100 -0.89 -17.65 5.36
C ASN A 100 -1.73 -18.94 5.36
N GLU A 101 -2.24 -19.35 6.53
CA GLU A 101 -3.17 -20.47 6.65
C GLU A 101 -4.47 -20.23 5.89
N LYS A 102 -5.09 -19.06 6.07
CA LYS A 102 -6.38 -18.70 5.47
C LYS A 102 -6.29 -18.57 3.94
N PHE A 103 -5.19 -18.02 3.44
CA PHE A 103 -4.98 -17.72 2.02
C PHE A 103 -3.96 -18.65 1.37
N ASN A 104 -3.77 -19.88 1.89
CA ASN A 104 -2.76 -20.81 1.43
C ASN A 104 -2.79 -21.05 -0.09
N ASP A 105 -3.97 -21.17 -0.70
CA ASP A 105 -4.15 -21.38 -2.13
C ASP A 105 -3.73 -20.15 -2.98
N TYR A 106 -3.61 -18.98 -2.36
CA TYR A 106 -3.29 -17.70 -3.02
C TYR A 106 -1.88 -17.21 -2.75
N ILE A 107 -1.26 -17.62 -1.64
CA ILE A 107 0.14 -17.28 -1.32
C ILE A 107 1.13 -18.11 -2.13
N LYS A 108 0.78 -19.36 -2.46
CA LYS A 108 1.52 -20.29 -3.35
C LYS A 108 3.03 -20.35 -3.08
N ARG A 109 3.43 -20.29 -1.83
CA ARG A 109 4.81 -20.39 -1.37
C ARG A 109 4.89 -21.18 -0.07
N ASP A 110 5.99 -21.87 0.15
CA ASP A 110 6.27 -22.53 1.41
C ASP A 110 6.48 -21.48 2.51
N TYR A 111 5.97 -21.76 3.69
CA TYR A 111 6.22 -20.96 4.89
C TYR A 111 6.31 -21.84 6.14
N LEU A 112 6.98 -21.34 7.17
CA LEU A 112 7.08 -21.99 8.46
C LEU A 112 7.04 -20.98 9.59
N LYS A 113 6.14 -21.19 10.56
CA LYS A 113 6.26 -20.57 11.87
C LYS A 113 7.36 -21.29 12.64
N VAL A 114 8.42 -20.56 12.99
CA VAL A 114 9.62 -21.12 13.62
C VAL A 114 9.41 -21.29 15.11
N ASP A 115 8.94 -22.47 15.52
CA ASP A 115 8.73 -22.82 16.92
C ASP A 115 9.89 -23.68 17.49
N ASN A 116 10.65 -24.40 16.64
CA ASN A 116 11.80 -25.22 17.02
C ASN A 116 12.86 -25.31 15.93
N PHE A 117 14.06 -25.79 16.31
CA PHE A 117 15.20 -25.88 15.40
C PHE A 117 15.05 -26.96 14.33
N ASP A 118 14.45 -28.10 14.67
CA ASP A 118 14.37 -29.26 13.74
C ASP A 118 13.49 -28.94 12.54
N ASP A 119 12.37 -28.25 12.74
CA ASP A 119 11.50 -27.83 11.64
C ASP A 119 12.13 -26.72 10.81
N PHE A 120 12.83 -25.77 11.45
CA PHE A 120 13.60 -24.76 10.74
C PHE A 120 14.71 -25.39 9.87
N LYS A 121 15.43 -26.39 10.39
CA LYS A 121 16.43 -27.12 9.63
C LYS A 121 15.84 -27.81 8.40
N LYS A 122 14.71 -28.50 8.55
CA LYS A 122 14.00 -29.11 7.39
C LYS A 122 13.59 -28.08 6.35
N PHE A 123 13.16 -26.89 6.79
CA PHE A 123 12.81 -25.79 5.89
C PHE A 123 14.05 -25.32 5.10
N THR A 124 15.19 -25.14 5.76
CA THR A 124 16.44 -24.71 5.12
C THR A 124 17.08 -25.78 4.23
N GLU A 125 16.74 -27.05 4.41
CA GLU A 125 17.16 -28.14 3.49
C GLU A 125 16.45 -28.04 2.13
N LYS A 126 15.26 -27.43 2.08
CA LYS A 126 14.49 -27.19 0.85
C LYS A 126 14.78 -25.84 0.21
N HIS A 127 15.12 -24.84 1.01
CA HIS A 127 15.23 -23.45 0.58
C HIS A 127 16.61 -22.91 0.93
N ASN A 128 17.47 -22.71 -0.09
CA ASN A 128 18.82 -22.12 0.08
C ASN A 128 18.78 -20.63 0.42
N GLU A 129 17.65 -19.98 0.21
CA GLU A 129 17.38 -18.59 0.59
C GLU A 129 15.94 -18.46 1.05
N PHE A 130 15.68 -17.55 1.97
CA PHE A 130 14.34 -17.31 2.50
C PHE A 130 14.17 -15.89 3.04
N ILE A 131 12.93 -15.48 3.19
CA ILE A 131 12.55 -14.25 3.90
C ILE A 131 12.21 -14.62 5.34
N ALA A 132 12.81 -13.92 6.32
CA ALA A 132 12.38 -13.99 7.71
C ALA A 132 11.74 -12.67 8.14
N LYS A 133 10.64 -12.77 8.90
CA LYS A 133 9.86 -11.61 9.34
C LYS A 133 9.21 -11.84 10.70
N PRO A 134 8.95 -10.78 11.49
CA PRO A 134 8.09 -10.88 12.67
C PRO A 134 6.69 -11.32 12.28
N ILE A 135 6.03 -12.12 13.12
CA ILE A 135 4.61 -12.51 12.95
C ILE A 135 3.74 -11.27 13.00
N ASP A 136 3.99 -10.42 14.00
CA ASP A 136 3.34 -9.12 14.16
C ASP A 136 4.22 -8.01 13.57
N GLY A 137 3.62 -6.97 13.02
CA GLY A 137 4.34 -5.80 12.54
C GLY A 137 3.88 -5.33 11.17
N GLU A 138 4.03 -4.04 10.95
CA GLU A 138 3.56 -3.33 9.75
C GLU A 138 4.75 -2.69 9.01
N GLY A 139 4.53 -2.41 7.73
CA GLY A 139 5.43 -1.58 6.93
C GLY A 139 6.79 -2.20 6.64
N GLY A 140 6.90 -3.53 6.59
CA GLY A 140 8.16 -4.24 6.23
C GLY A 140 9.26 -4.16 7.30
N LYS A 141 8.98 -3.65 8.49
CA LYS A 141 9.96 -3.58 9.58
C LYS A 141 10.35 -4.97 10.03
N GLY A 142 11.66 -5.23 10.08
CA GLY A 142 12.20 -6.51 10.50
C GLY A 142 12.07 -7.63 9.45
N VAL A 143 11.68 -7.30 8.21
CA VAL A 143 11.72 -8.24 7.08
C VAL A 143 13.14 -8.27 6.52
N MET A 144 13.74 -9.45 6.47
CA MET A 144 15.10 -9.65 5.96
C MET A 144 15.17 -10.91 5.10
N LYS A 145 15.99 -10.84 4.05
CA LYS A 145 16.35 -11.98 3.23
C LYS A 145 17.63 -12.62 3.82
N TYR A 146 17.64 -13.94 3.93
CA TYR A 146 18.79 -14.72 4.36
C TYR A 146 19.15 -15.76 3.31
N GLU A 147 20.45 -16.04 3.21
CA GLU A 147 21.01 -17.16 2.46
C GLU A 147 21.50 -18.22 3.44
N VAL A 148 21.35 -19.50 3.08
CA VAL A 148 21.77 -20.64 3.88
C VAL A 148 23.21 -21.00 3.48
N ASP A 149 24.18 -20.41 4.18
CA ASP A 149 25.62 -20.52 3.87
C ASP A 149 26.42 -21.49 4.80
N GLY A 150 25.72 -22.44 5.45
CA GLY A 150 26.37 -23.54 6.18
C GLY A 150 25.99 -23.68 7.66
N ASN A 151 26.01 -22.62 8.50
CA ASN A 151 25.68 -22.75 9.91
C ASN A 151 24.20 -22.45 10.22
N VAL A 152 23.34 -23.43 9.91
CA VAL A 152 21.88 -23.32 10.13
C VAL A 152 21.55 -23.06 11.61
N GLN A 153 22.36 -23.57 12.56
CA GLN A 153 22.09 -23.35 13.98
C GLN A 153 22.37 -21.92 14.43
N GLU A 154 23.36 -21.28 13.85
CA GLU A 154 23.63 -19.85 14.09
C GLU A 154 22.57 -19.00 13.47
N LEU A 155 22.16 -19.28 12.22
CA LEU A 155 21.09 -18.61 11.52
C LEU A 155 19.75 -18.68 12.32
N TYR A 156 19.43 -19.87 12.87
CA TYR A 156 18.27 -20.03 13.75
C TYR A 156 18.34 -19.11 14.99
N LYS A 157 19.51 -19.01 15.63
CA LYS A 157 19.70 -18.10 16.79
C LYS A 157 19.54 -16.64 16.39
N VAL A 158 20.03 -16.25 15.22
CA VAL A 158 19.91 -14.88 14.70
C VAL A 158 18.44 -14.52 14.49
N ILE A 159 17.69 -15.31 13.70
CA ILE A 159 16.30 -14.98 13.38
C ILE A 159 15.39 -15.00 14.62
N THR A 160 15.57 -15.97 15.53
CA THR A 160 14.81 -16.05 16.78
C THR A 160 15.15 -14.91 17.73
N GLY A 161 16.44 -14.55 17.83
CA GLY A 161 16.90 -13.38 18.60
C GLY A 161 16.33 -12.06 18.10
N LEU A 162 16.12 -11.92 16.80
CA LEU A 162 15.45 -10.78 16.15
C LEU A 162 13.91 -10.89 16.13
N LYS A 163 13.33 -11.95 16.72
CA LYS A 163 11.90 -12.25 16.72
C LYS A 163 11.29 -12.39 15.32
N GLN A 164 12.07 -12.84 14.36
CA GLN A 164 11.65 -13.12 12.98
C GLN A 164 11.11 -14.56 12.88
N ASN A 165 10.04 -14.86 13.60
CA ASN A 165 9.54 -16.22 13.80
C ASN A 165 8.66 -16.75 12.66
N LEU A 166 8.54 -16.03 11.56
CA LEU A 166 7.92 -16.51 10.33
C LEU A 166 8.96 -16.47 9.20
N VAL A 167 9.22 -17.63 8.61
CA VAL A 167 10.08 -17.74 7.42
C VAL A 167 9.25 -18.16 6.23
N GLU A 168 9.58 -17.61 5.06
CA GLU A 168 8.85 -17.85 3.82
C GLU A 168 9.84 -18.04 2.66
N GLU A 169 9.47 -18.88 1.72
CA GLU A 169 10.15 -19.01 0.43
C GLU A 169 10.25 -17.65 -0.27
N VAL A 170 11.38 -17.39 -0.92
CA VAL A 170 11.59 -16.16 -1.69
C VAL A 170 10.73 -16.17 -2.95
N ILE A 171 9.90 -15.16 -3.10
CA ILE A 171 9.09 -14.97 -4.31
C ILE A 171 9.99 -14.61 -5.49
N LYS A 172 9.91 -15.39 -6.57
CA LYS A 172 10.58 -15.09 -7.84
C LYS A 172 9.62 -14.31 -8.74
N GLN A 173 9.81 -13.00 -8.83
CA GLN A 173 8.92 -12.18 -9.63
C GLN A 173 9.08 -12.44 -11.13
N HIS A 174 8.06 -12.09 -11.89
CA HIS A 174 7.97 -12.27 -13.35
C HIS A 174 9.10 -11.55 -14.09
N ASP A 175 9.65 -12.19 -15.14
CA ASP A 175 10.80 -11.72 -15.90
C ASP A 175 10.62 -10.31 -16.47
N GLU A 176 9.41 -9.94 -16.93
CA GLU A 176 9.13 -8.60 -17.44
C GLU A 176 9.21 -7.54 -16.32
N ILE A 177 8.84 -7.89 -15.10
CA ILE A 177 8.96 -7.00 -13.93
C ILE A 177 10.42 -6.90 -13.49
N ASN A 178 11.18 -8.02 -13.55
CA ASN A 178 12.63 -8.02 -13.32
C ASN A 178 13.37 -7.07 -14.27
N LYS A 179 12.94 -6.98 -15.53
CA LYS A 179 13.52 -6.01 -16.49
C LYS A 179 13.31 -4.56 -16.06
N LEU A 180 12.22 -4.27 -15.35
CA LEU A 180 11.97 -2.93 -14.81
C LEU A 180 12.86 -2.69 -13.58
N TYR A 181 12.81 -3.61 -12.60
CA TYR A 181 13.67 -3.60 -11.40
C TYR A 181 13.68 -4.97 -10.72
N ASP A 182 14.86 -5.53 -10.50
CA ASP A 182 15.10 -6.87 -9.94
C ASP A 182 15.64 -6.85 -8.49
N GLY A 183 15.99 -5.67 -7.95
CA GLY A 183 16.54 -5.53 -6.60
C GLY A 183 15.54 -5.82 -5.47
N SER A 184 14.24 -5.84 -5.77
CA SER A 184 13.18 -6.23 -4.83
C SER A 184 11.98 -6.81 -5.58
N VAL A 185 11.10 -7.49 -4.85
CA VAL A 185 9.78 -7.84 -5.39
C VAL A 185 8.96 -6.56 -5.54
N ASN A 186 8.49 -6.27 -6.75
CA ASN A 186 7.63 -5.12 -7.05
C ASN A 186 6.17 -5.58 -7.02
N THR A 187 5.30 -4.87 -6.30
CA THR A 187 3.95 -5.36 -6.00
C THR A 187 2.84 -4.52 -6.60
N LEU A 188 1.74 -5.18 -6.92
CA LEU A 188 0.45 -4.52 -7.14
C LEU A 188 -0.26 -4.36 -5.81
N ARG A 189 -0.56 -3.12 -5.39
CA ARG A 189 -1.53 -2.84 -4.35
C ARG A 189 -2.91 -2.73 -5.00
N LEU A 190 -3.73 -3.78 -4.82
CA LEU A 190 -5.10 -3.86 -5.33
C LEU A 190 -6.09 -3.58 -4.19
N PHE A 191 -7.00 -2.65 -4.41
CA PHE A 191 -8.05 -2.32 -3.44
C PHE A 191 -9.34 -3.02 -3.83
N THR A 192 -9.89 -3.85 -2.94
CA THR A 192 -11.16 -4.53 -3.20
C THR A 192 -12.26 -4.07 -2.28
N PHE A 193 -13.50 -4.13 -2.78
CA PHE A 193 -14.69 -4.00 -1.97
C PHE A 193 -15.62 -5.19 -2.22
N PHE A 194 -16.09 -5.81 -1.13
CA PHE A 194 -17.08 -6.89 -1.15
C PHE A 194 -18.42 -6.36 -0.67
N ASP A 195 -19.45 -6.39 -1.51
CA ASP A 195 -20.79 -5.87 -1.18
C ASP A 195 -21.62 -6.85 -0.33
N GLY A 196 -21.19 -8.10 -0.27
CA GLY A 196 -21.89 -9.23 0.38
C GLY A 196 -22.24 -10.34 -0.61
N ASN A 197 -22.21 -10.06 -1.91
CA ASN A 197 -22.45 -11.01 -2.98
C ASN A 197 -21.26 -11.04 -3.96
N ASN A 198 -20.79 -9.86 -4.37
CA ASN A 198 -19.73 -9.68 -5.35
C ASN A 198 -18.58 -8.87 -4.76
N ALA A 199 -17.38 -9.14 -5.24
CA ALA A 199 -16.20 -8.33 -4.95
C ALA A 199 -15.75 -7.59 -6.21
N TYR A 200 -15.22 -6.37 -6.02
CA TYR A 200 -14.83 -5.46 -7.08
C TYR A 200 -13.45 -4.89 -6.80
N VAL A 201 -12.62 -4.71 -7.83
CA VAL A 201 -11.37 -3.97 -7.72
C VAL A 201 -11.66 -2.48 -7.95
N LEU A 202 -11.42 -1.66 -6.92
CA LEU A 202 -11.71 -0.24 -6.92
C LEU A 202 -10.56 0.60 -7.47
N ASN A 203 -9.34 0.22 -7.14
CA ASN A 203 -8.12 0.95 -7.50
C ASN A 203 -6.92 0.02 -7.56
N SER A 204 -5.93 0.39 -8.37
CA SER A 204 -4.71 -0.40 -8.58
C SER A 204 -3.49 0.50 -8.60
N VAL A 205 -2.52 0.17 -7.78
CA VAL A 205 -1.25 0.88 -7.63
C VAL A 205 -0.12 -0.10 -7.87
N PHE A 206 0.86 0.28 -8.67
CA PHE A 206 2.06 -0.51 -8.86
C PHE A 206 3.20 0.11 -8.06
N LYS A 207 3.71 -0.64 -7.09
CA LYS A 207 4.85 -0.27 -6.26
C LYS A 207 6.12 -0.81 -6.90
N ILE A 208 7.15 0.02 -6.97
CA ILE A 208 8.41 -0.28 -7.63
C ILE A 208 9.53 0.01 -6.64
N GLY A 209 10.42 -0.95 -6.44
CA GLY A 209 11.61 -0.77 -5.61
C GLY A 209 12.56 0.28 -6.17
N ASN A 210 13.40 0.86 -5.31
CA ASN A 210 14.37 1.86 -5.69
C ASN A 210 15.61 1.82 -4.78
N GLY A 211 16.49 0.85 -5.02
CA GLY A 211 17.76 0.69 -4.29
C GLY A 211 17.69 -0.09 -2.97
N GLY A 212 16.51 -0.59 -2.56
CA GLY A 212 16.33 -1.43 -1.37
C GLY A 212 15.89 -2.86 -1.72
N CYS A 213 15.87 -3.74 -0.72
CA CYS A 213 15.38 -5.13 -0.86
C CYS A 213 13.85 -5.27 -0.71
N THR A 214 13.14 -4.17 -0.47
CA THR A 214 11.67 -4.12 -0.36
C THR A 214 11.10 -2.99 -1.22
N ASP A 215 9.88 -3.15 -1.70
CA ASP A 215 9.14 -2.11 -2.44
C ASP A 215 8.33 -1.18 -1.51
N ASN A 216 8.70 -1.12 -0.24
CA ASN A 216 7.98 -0.31 0.72
C ASN A 216 8.24 1.18 0.51
N PHE A 217 7.18 1.95 0.31
CA PHE A 217 7.22 3.40 0.07
C PHE A 217 7.97 4.17 1.18
N SER A 218 7.84 3.74 2.44
CA SER A 218 8.58 4.35 3.56
C SER A 218 10.09 4.09 3.53
N SER A 219 10.55 3.14 2.72
CA SER A 219 11.97 2.76 2.57
C SER A 219 12.61 3.31 1.29
N GLY A 220 11.96 4.29 0.63
CA GLY A 220 12.48 4.96 -0.55
C GLY A 220 12.00 4.42 -1.90
N SER A 221 11.12 3.42 -1.89
CA SER A 221 10.48 2.92 -3.10
C SER A 221 9.50 3.93 -3.69
N MET A 222 9.10 3.72 -4.92
CA MET A 222 8.16 4.57 -5.63
C MET A 222 6.87 3.83 -5.95
N TYR A 223 5.80 4.56 -6.24
CA TYR A 223 4.57 3.97 -6.74
C TYR A 223 3.99 4.75 -7.91
N THR A 224 3.19 4.07 -8.71
CA THR A 224 2.44 4.64 -9.84
C THR A 224 1.07 3.99 -9.96
N PHE A 225 0.24 4.48 -10.87
CA PHE A 225 -1.12 4.00 -11.06
C PHE A 225 -1.24 3.22 -12.37
N VAL A 226 -2.01 2.14 -12.33
CA VAL A 226 -2.35 1.34 -13.49
C VAL A 226 -3.84 1.46 -13.81
N ASN A 227 -4.15 1.49 -15.10
CA ASN A 227 -5.54 1.47 -15.56
C ASN A 227 -6.12 0.03 -15.52
N ASP A 228 -7.37 -0.12 -15.88
CA ASP A 228 -8.10 -1.40 -15.88
C ASP A 228 -7.53 -2.45 -16.87
N ARG A 229 -6.54 -2.08 -17.71
CA ARG A 229 -5.80 -2.98 -18.61
C ARG A 229 -4.43 -3.36 -18.05
N GLY A 230 -4.09 -2.91 -16.83
CA GLY A 230 -2.79 -3.13 -16.20
C GLY A 230 -1.66 -2.28 -16.79
N ILE A 231 -1.97 -1.16 -17.46
CA ILE A 231 -0.97 -0.27 -18.05
C ILE A 231 -0.72 0.91 -17.12
N VAL A 232 0.55 1.20 -16.85
CA VAL A 232 0.97 2.38 -16.08
C VAL A 232 0.63 3.64 -16.87
N ILE A 233 -0.12 4.57 -16.25
CA ILE A 233 -0.69 5.75 -16.91
C ILE A 233 -0.07 7.08 -16.49
N VAL A 234 0.63 7.12 -15.36
CA VAL A 234 1.28 8.33 -14.83
C VAL A 234 2.72 8.02 -14.38
N PRO A 235 3.60 9.02 -14.26
CA PRO A 235 4.91 8.81 -13.69
C PRO A 235 4.86 8.23 -12.28
N ALA A 236 5.89 7.50 -11.88
CA ALA A 236 6.04 7.07 -10.49
C ALA A 236 6.48 8.23 -9.61
N ILE A 237 6.11 8.17 -8.33
CA ILE A 237 6.51 9.14 -7.30
C ILE A 237 7.07 8.43 -6.08
N ASP A 238 8.09 9.02 -5.46
CA ASP A 238 8.63 8.59 -4.18
C ASP A 238 8.10 9.44 -3.00
N GLN A 239 8.53 9.10 -1.79
CA GLN A 239 8.12 9.80 -0.57
C GLN A 239 8.61 11.27 -0.51
N ALA A 240 9.66 11.61 -1.26
CA ALA A 240 10.20 12.97 -1.33
C ALA A 240 9.50 13.86 -2.36
N ASP A 241 8.47 13.34 -3.05
CA ASP A 241 7.76 13.97 -4.18
C ASP A 241 8.61 14.05 -5.47
N ASN A 242 9.68 13.25 -5.61
CA ASN A 242 10.37 13.14 -6.88
C ASN A 242 9.51 12.36 -7.89
N VAL A 243 9.58 12.75 -9.15
CA VAL A 243 8.77 12.21 -10.25
C VAL A 243 9.66 11.46 -11.22
N TYR A 244 9.26 10.24 -11.60
CA TYR A 244 10.05 9.35 -12.43
C TYR A 244 9.22 8.83 -13.61
N GLU A 245 9.57 9.24 -14.83
CA GLU A 245 9.03 8.65 -16.06
C GLU A 245 9.78 7.37 -16.43
N GLU A 246 11.05 7.28 -16.01
CA GLU A 246 11.96 6.15 -16.16
C GLU A 246 12.51 5.76 -14.78
N HIS A 247 12.82 4.48 -14.60
CA HIS A 247 13.40 3.99 -13.34
C HIS A 247 14.82 4.54 -13.16
N PRO A 248 15.16 5.18 -12.02
CA PRO A 248 16.43 5.91 -11.87
C PRO A 248 17.68 5.03 -11.89
N ILE A 249 17.56 3.73 -11.66
CA ILE A 249 18.68 2.77 -11.65
C ILE A 249 18.77 2.01 -12.98
N THR A 250 17.64 1.52 -13.50
CA THR A 250 17.62 0.66 -14.70
C THR A 250 17.37 1.42 -15.98
N TYR A 251 16.97 2.69 -15.92
CA TYR A 251 16.60 3.56 -17.05
C TYR A 251 15.47 2.99 -17.92
N LYS A 252 14.68 2.07 -17.38
CA LYS A 252 13.50 1.51 -18.07
C LYS A 252 12.31 2.44 -17.92
N LYS A 253 11.53 2.56 -18.99
CA LYS A 253 10.31 3.38 -18.99
C LYS A 253 9.28 2.80 -18.02
N ILE A 254 8.76 3.67 -17.16
CA ILE A 254 7.69 3.34 -16.21
C ILE A 254 6.34 3.61 -16.87
N ILE A 255 6.14 4.78 -17.48
CA ILE A 255 4.89 5.11 -18.19
C ILE A 255 4.73 4.16 -19.40
N GLY A 256 3.56 3.58 -19.51
CA GLY A 256 3.23 2.62 -20.56
C GLY A 256 3.69 1.19 -20.25
N PHE A 257 4.38 0.95 -19.12
CA PHE A 257 4.70 -0.40 -18.68
C PHE A 257 3.41 -1.19 -18.48
N LYS A 258 3.31 -2.36 -19.12
CA LYS A 258 2.17 -3.27 -18.98
C LYS A 258 2.52 -4.33 -17.93
N VAL A 259 1.83 -4.28 -16.80
CA VAL A 259 1.98 -5.30 -15.75
C VAL A 259 1.49 -6.65 -16.29
N PRO A 260 2.36 -7.68 -16.31
CA PRO A 260 1.95 -9.01 -16.77
C PRO A 260 0.88 -9.60 -15.84
N LEU A 261 0.01 -10.46 -16.36
CA LEU A 261 -1.01 -11.20 -15.61
C LEU A 261 -1.89 -10.31 -14.70
N TYR A 262 -2.04 -9.01 -15.05
CA TYR A 262 -2.81 -8.06 -14.27
C TYR A 262 -4.26 -8.49 -14.02
N LYS A 263 -4.91 -9.03 -15.09
CA LYS A 263 -6.29 -9.52 -14.97
C LYS A 263 -6.37 -10.70 -14.01
N ASP A 264 -5.44 -11.64 -14.10
CA ASP A 264 -5.39 -12.82 -13.21
C ASP A 264 -5.18 -12.39 -11.75
N ALA A 265 -4.37 -11.34 -11.50
CA ALA A 265 -4.19 -10.75 -10.17
C ALA A 265 -5.50 -10.13 -9.64
N CYS A 266 -6.24 -9.41 -10.48
CA CYS A 266 -7.54 -8.84 -10.11
C CYS A 266 -8.56 -9.95 -9.80
N ASP A 267 -8.66 -10.96 -10.65
CA ASP A 267 -9.57 -12.09 -10.46
C ASP A 267 -9.23 -12.85 -9.16
N MET A 268 -7.94 -13.05 -8.87
CA MET A 268 -7.48 -13.70 -7.65
C MET A 268 -7.88 -12.94 -6.38
N VAL A 269 -7.67 -11.62 -6.31
CA VAL A 269 -8.03 -10.85 -5.10
C VAL A 269 -9.54 -10.69 -4.92
N ILE A 270 -10.33 -10.74 -6.02
CA ILE A 270 -11.78 -10.79 -5.97
C ILE A 270 -12.24 -12.06 -5.24
N GLU A 271 -11.67 -13.22 -5.57
CA GLU A 271 -11.99 -14.47 -4.88
C GLU A 271 -11.46 -14.49 -3.44
N ALA A 272 -10.24 -14.01 -3.20
CA ALA A 272 -9.67 -13.92 -1.87
C ALA A 272 -10.51 -13.03 -0.93
N ALA A 273 -11.07 -11.91 -1.41
CA ALA A 273 -11.90 -11.01 -0.62
C ALA A 273 -13.17 -11.68 -0.08
N LYS A 274 -13.70 -12.67 -0.80
CA LYS A 274 -14.89 -13.42 -0.37
C LYS A 274 -14.63 -14.35 0.83
N LEU A 275 -13.36 -14.69 1.10
CA LEU A 275 -12.98 -15.56 2.23
C LEU A 275 -13.06 -14.85 3.59
N VAL A 276 -13.09 -13.52 3.59
CA VAL A 276 -13.16 -12.66 4.79
C VAL A 276 -14.31 -11.65 4.68
N PRO A 277 -15.56 -12.11 4.61
CA PRO A 277 -16.72 -11.29 4.23
C PRO A 277 -17.06 -10.18 5.25
N THR A 278 -16.48 -10.23 6.43
CA THR A 278 -16.62 -9.23 7.49
C THR A 278 -15.62 -8.06 7.36
N ILE A 279 -14.58 -8.23 6.55
CA ILE A 279 -13.62 -7.18 6.18
C ILE A 279 -13.86 -6.85 4.72
N LYS A 280 -14.80 -5.95 4.44
CA LYS A 280 -15.30 -5.73 3.08
C LYS A 280 -14.39 -4.87 2.21
N TYR A 281 -13.57 -4.00 2.82
CA TYR A 281 -12.67 -3.10 2.12
C TYR A 281 -11.22 -3.44 2.48
N ILE A 282 -10.49 -4.00 1.53
CA ILE A 282 -9.13 -4.54 1.75
C ILE A 282 -8.17 -4.00 0.71
N GLY A 283 -6.93 -3.72 1.12
CA GLY A 283 -5.80 -3.48 0.22
C GLY A 283 -4.88 -4.69 0.19
N TRP A 284 -4.75 -5.34 -0.98
CA TRP A 284 -3.93 -6.52 -1.18
C TRP A 284 -2.58 -6.16 -1.78
N ASP A 285 -1.49 -6.69 -1.26
CA ASP A 285 -0.20 -6.67 -1.92
C ASP A 285 0.01 -7.98 -2.67
N VAL A 286 0.13 -7.87 -3.98
CA VAL A 286 0.21 -9.00 -4.92
C VAL A 286 1.52 -8.93 -5.69
N ALA A 287 2.31 -10.00 -5.64
CA ALA A 287 3.44 -10.19 -6.54
C ALA A 287 3.00 -10.98 -7.78
N ILE A 288 3.62 -10.67 -8.90
CA ILE A 288 3.43 -11.43 -10.14
C ILE A 288 4.66 -12.29 -10.37
N THR A 289 4.45 -13.60 -10.49
CA THR A 289 5.48 -14.59 -10.83
C THR A 289 5.26 -15.10 -12.26
N ASN A 290 6.22 -15.85 -12.81
CA ASN A 290 6.02 -16.49 -14.11
C ASN A 290 4.90 -17.56 -14.10
N ASP A 291 4.60 -18.11 -12.91
CA ASP A 291 3.57 -19.15 -12.72
C ASP A 291 2.19 -18.58 -12.34
N GLY A 292 2.08 -17.24 -12.24
CA GLY A 292 0.84 -16.56 -11.90
C GLY A 292 1.00 -15.55 -10.75
N PRO A 293 -0.09 -14.84 -10.39
CA PRO A 293 -0.09 -13.93 -9.26
C PRO A 293 -0.09 -14.69 -7.93
N VAL A 294 0.55 -14.08 -6.91
CA VAL A 294 0.56 -14.58 -5.52
C VAL A 294 0.30 -13.43 -4.56
N ILE A 295 -0.50 -13.67 -3.52
CA ILE A 295 -0.75 -12.67 -2.47
C ILE A 295 0.40 -12.67 -1.48
N ILE A 296 0.91 -11.49 -1.14
CA ILE A 296 1.92 -11.31 -0.09
C ILE A 296 1.24 -11.03 1.24
N GLU A 297 0.31 -10.07 1.25
CA GLU A 297 -0.43 -9.65 2.44
C GLU A 297 -1.77 -9.00 2.09
N GLY A 298 -2.68 -8.96 3.07
CA GLY A 298 -3.91 -8.19 3.04
C GLY A 298 -3.89 -7.13 4.14
N ASN A 299 -4.36 -5.92 3.83
CA ASN A 299 -4.41 -4.81 4.77
C ASN A 299 -5.85 -4.46 5.09
N SER A 300 -6.27 -4.70 6.35
CA SER A 300 -7.59 -4.37 6.89
C SER A 300 -7.83 -2.87 7.02
N PHE A 301 -6.73 -2.10 7.03
CA PHE A 301 -6.69 -0.66 7.10
C PHE A 301 -5.88 -0.08 5.93
N PRO A 302 -6.40 -0.21 4.69
CA PRO A 302 -5.65 0.20 3.51
C PRO A 302 -5.40 1.71 3.49
N GLY A 303 -4.22 2.10 3.03
CA GLY A 303 -3.85 3.50 2.82
C GLY A 303 -4.63 4.14 1.68
N VAL A 304 -4.49 5.44 1.51
CA VAL A 304 -5.08 6.17 0.40
C VAL A 304 -4.02 6.42 -0.67
N PHE A 305 -4.27 5.95 -1.87
CA PHE A 305 -3.46 6.20 -3.05
C PHE A 305 -4.37 6.74 -4.16
N GLN A 306 -4.10 7.93 -4.63
CA GLN A 306 -4.79 8.51 -5.78
C GLN A 306 -3.84 9.44 -6.54
N PRO A 307 -4.02 9.57 -7.88
CA PRO A 307 -3.13 10.36 -8.71
C PRO A 307 -3.14 11.84 -8.30
N LYS A 308 -1.95 12.47 -8.36
CA LYS A 308 -1.83 13.91 -8.17
C LYS A 308 -2.39 14.64 -9.40
N PRO A 309 -3.13 15.74 -9.22
CA PRO A 309 -3.63 16.56 -10.34
C PRO A 309 -2.52 16.98 -11.31
N SER A 310 -1.36 17.34 -10.79
CA SER A 310 -0.22 17.78 -11.62
C SER A 310 0.36 16.67 -12.51
N LEU A 311 0.17 15.38 -12.16
CA LEU A 311 0.70 14.23 -12.89
C LEU A 311 -0.32 13.60 -13.83
N SER A 312 -1.57 13.44 -13.38
CA SER A 312 -2.62 12.79 -14.17
C SER A 312 -3.29 13.73 -15.16
N LYS A 313 -3.15 15.03 -15.00
CA LYS A 313 -3.93 16.08 -15.69
C LYS A 313 -5.44 15.97 -15.45
N GLU A 314 -5.86 15.00 -14.68
CA GLU A 314 -7.24 14.82 -14.23
C GLU A 314 -7.39 15.40 -12.83
N HIS A 315 -8.44 16.19 -12.63
CA HIS A 315 -8.74 16.80 -11.35
C HIS A 315 -9.86 16.06 -10.61
N THR A 316 -9.96 14.75 -10.87
CA THR A 316 -10.97 13.88 -10.27
C THR A 316 -10.31 12.85 -9.36
N GLY A 317 -10.73 12.81 -8.10
CA GLY A 317 -10.30 11.82 -7.13
C GLY A 317 -11.12 10.52 -7.19
N LEU A 318 -10.88 9.61 -6.25
CA LEU A 318 -11.43 8.25 -6.26
C LEU A 318 -12.90 8.14 -5.82
N ILE A 319 -13.49 9.15 -5.17
CA ILE A 319 -14.85 9.06 -4.61
C ILE A 319 -15.90 8.69 -5.65
N PRO A 320 -15.92 9.27 -6.88
CA PRO A 320 -16.91 8.90 -7.89
C PRO A 320 -16.87 7.39 -8.19
N LYS A 321 -15.68 6.81 -8.42
CA LYS A 321 -15.53 5.38 -8.68
C LYS A 321 -15.96 4.52 -7.48
N TYR A 322 -15.63 4.94 -6.25
CA TYR A 322 -16.02 4.22 -5.04
C TYR A 322 -17.55 4.20 -4.85
N LYS A 323 -18.25 5.31 -5.20
CA LYS A 323 -19.69 5.40 -5.13
C LYS A 323 -20.45 4.48 -6.08
N GLU A 324 -19.81 3.98 -7.13
CA GLU A 324 -20.40 2.97 -8.03
C GLU A 324 -20.64 1.63 -7.31
N TYR A 325 -19.84 1.34 -6.28
CA TYR A 325 -19.83 0.04 -5.59
C TYR A 325 -20.19 0.15 -4.11
N MET A 326 -20.03 1.33 -3.52
CA MET A 326 -20.23 1.56 -2.09
C MET A 326 -21.34 2.60 -1.85
N ASP A 327 -22.24 2.30 -0.93
CA ASP A 327 -23.14 3.31 -0.36
C ASP A 327 -22.37 4.18 0.63
N ILE A 328 -21.75 5.26 0.16
CA ILE A 328 -20.98 6.22 0.96
C ILE A 328 -21.45 7.65 0.78
N ASP A 329 -21.80 8.26 1.89
CA ASP A 329 -22.13 9.68 2.00
C ASP A 329 -20.95 10.38 2.72
N LEU A 330 -20.03 10.98 1.92
CA LEU A 330 -18.74 11.47 2.39
C LEU A 330 -18.55 12.97 2.20
#